data_23be6343ff78d7289c55ff8ba203292b
#
_entry.id   23be6343ff78d7289c55ff8ba203292b
#
_cell.length_a   1.000
_cell.length_b   1.000
_cell.length_c   1.000
_cell.angle_alpha   90.00
_cell.angle_beta   90.00
_cell.angle_gamma   90.00
#
_symmetry.space_group_name_H-M   'P 1'
#
loop_
_entity.id
_entity.type
_entity.pdbx_description
1 polymer ?
#
loop_
_entity_poly.entity_id
_entity_poly.type
_entity_poly.pdbx_seq_one_letter_code
_entity_poly.pdbx_strand_id
1 'polypeptide(L)'
;MTRTNLSRCSELTAVLAVLVLLFAAAAPAAAVSVQETDVPDSGEVDSQVTATVTLTELYDTYETWQLAGQTGLQDVTWTVTLLNQAGNQVRQESYDGQNFSGATVDIDEGTAEVRVRVTGTVPTVEAYSYDPQQSFTLLALDQTREGGTSNELTNQSATHYTSESREAREAMESARTAIDAAGNPDTAEESFDSAVNAYEAGNFDNAVTLAERAETEANQSESSQQRTQLIMYGVAGLVVLGVLAGGVVLFLRNRGDGYDKLG
;
A
#
# COMPACT_ATOMS: atom_id res chain seq x y z
N MET A 1 -36.72 -24.24 -51.71
CA MET A 1 -37.02 -24.68 -50.33
C MET A 1 -35.86 -24.25 -49.42
N THR A 2 -35.94 -23.06 -48.90
CA THR A 2 -34.96 -22.48 -47.98
C THR A 2 -35.53 -22.52 -46.54
N ARG A 3 -34.98 -23.37 -45.69
CA ARG A 3 -35.32 -23.41 -44.27
C ARG A 3 -34.43 -22.42 -43.54
N THR A 4 -35.00 -21.36 -43.03
CA THR A 4 -34.37 -20.36 -42.17
C THR A 4 -34.13 -20.92 -40.79
N ASN A 5 -32.85 -20.92 -40.37
CA ASN A 5 -32.43 -21.21 -39.00
C ASN A 5 -32.66 -19.98 -38.07
N LEU A 6 -33.87 -19.83 -37.56
CA LEU A 6 -34.26 -18.74 -36.64
C LEU A 6 -34.30 -19.15 -35.16
N SER A 7 -33.85 -20.36 -34.80
CA SER A 7 -34.02 -20.90 -33.43
C SER A 7 -32.80 -20.70 -32.50
N ARG A 8 -31.61 -20.35 -33.02
CA ARG A 8 -30.41 -20.21 -32.18
C ARG A 8 -30.21 -18.82 -31.57
N CYS A 9 -30.81 -17.78 -32.12
CA CYS A 9 -30.67 -16.41 -31.56
C CYS A 9 -31.57 -16.17 -30.35
N SER A 10 -32.70 -16.92 -30.22
CA SER A 10 -33.61 -16.74 -29.06
C SER A 10 -33.12 -17.38 -27.79
N GLU A 11 -32.37 -18.48 -27.89
CA GLU A 11 -31.79 -19.15 -26.72
C GLU A 11 -30.61 -18.38 -26.10
N LEU A 12 -29.77 -17.75 -26.97
CA LEU A 12 -28.67 -16.88 -26.52
C LEU A 12 -29.16 -15.61 -25.82
N THR A 13 -30.27 -15.01 -26.32
CA THR A 13 -30.90 -13.84 -25.69
C THR A 13 -31.56 -14.21 -24.35
N ALA A 14 -32.17 -15.38 -24.23
CA ALA A 14 -32.76 -15.85 -22.97
C ALA A 14 -31.69 -16.14 -21.90
N VAL A 15 -30.57 -16.76 -22.26
CA VAL A 15 -29.44 -17.02 -21.35
C VAL A 15 -28.76 -15.71 -20.90
N LEU A 16 -28.58 -14.74 -21.80
CA LEU A 16 -28.02 -13.43 -21.47
C LEU A 16 -28.96 -12.65 -20.53
N ALA A 17 -30.27 -12.70 -20.72
CA ALA A 17 -31.24 -12.05 -19.86
C ALA A 17 -31.30 -12.67 -18.45
N VAL A 18 -31.14 -14.00 -18.32
CA VAL A 18 -31.06 -14.69 -17.03
C VAL A 18 -29.75 -14.36 -16.30
N LEU A 19 -28.64 -14.23 -17.04
CA LEU A 19 -27.34 -13.84 -16.45
C LEU A 19 -27.37 -12.38 -15.94
N VAL A 20 -27.99 -11.47 -16.66
CA VAL A 20 -28.16 -10.06 -16.23
C VAL A 20 -29.12 -9.96 -15.03
N LEU A 21 -30.15 -10.79 -14.94
CA LEU A 21 -31.06 -10.85 -13.78
C LEU A 21 -30.38 -11.44 -12.53
N LEU A 22 -29.43 -12.36 -12.69
CA LEU A 22 -28.64 -12.90 -11.57
C LEU A 22 -27.64 -11.89 -11.00
N PHE A 23 -27.12 -10.96 -11.82
CA PHE A 23 -26.26 -9.88 -11.35
C PHE A 23 -27.04 -8.72 -10.68
N ALA A 24 -28.33 -8.56 -10.97
CA ALA A 24 -29.14 -7.50 -10.37
C ALA A 24 -29.65 -7.83 -8.95
N ALA A 25 -29.43 -9.04 -8.44
CA ALA A 25 -29.92 -9.49 -7.13
C ALA A 25 -28.86 -9.45 -6.01
N ALA A 26 -27.65 -8.97 -6.27
CA ALA A 26 -26.71 -8.62 -5.22
C ALA A 26 -27.01 -7.17 -4.75
N ALA A 27 -28.16 -6.98 -4.06
CA ALA A 27 -28.29 -5.82 -3.19
C ALA A 27 -27.15 -5.94 -2.16
N PRO A 28 -26.29 -4.90 -1.98
CA PRO A 28 -25.38 -4.91 -0.84
C PRO A 28 -26.24 -5.14 0.40
N ALA A 29 -25.91 -6.16 1.19
CA ALA A 29 -26.51 -6.30 2.50
C ALA A 29 -26.17 -5.00 3.22
N ALA A 30 -27.19 -4.21 3.57
CA ALA A 30 -27.00 -3.03 4.38
C ALA A 30 -26.29 -3.48 5.66
N ALA A 31 -25.15 -2.91 5.91
CA ALA A 31 -24.28 -3.21 7.05
C ALA A 31 -23.97 -1.89 7.77
N VAL A 32 -23.66 -1.98 9.05
CA VAL A 32 -23.17 -0.83 9.83
C VAL A 32 -22.07 -0.15 9.03
N SER A 33 -22.21 1.15 8.79
CA SER A 33 -21.23 1.96 8.08
C SER A 33 -20.13 2.41 9.03
N VAL A 34 -18.88 2.19 8.64
CA VAL A 34 -17.70 2.52 9.44
C VAL A 34 -16.98 3.71 8.82
N GLN A 35 -16.76 4.77 9.60
CA GLN A 35 -15.96 5.93 9.23
C GLN A 35 -14.73 6.05 10.13
N GLU A 36 -13.56 6.00 9.54
CA GLU A 36 -12.31 6.28 10.23
C GLU A 36 -12.19 7.78 10.45
N THR A 37 -12.17 8.19 11.71
CA THR A 37 -12.12 9.62 12.05
C THR A 37 -10.69 10.06 12.37
N ASP A 38 -9.94 9.23 13.10
CA ASP A 38 -8.56 9.46 13.49
C ASP A 38 -7.91 8.10 13.79
N VAL A 39 -7.27 7.50 12.78
CA VAL A 39 -6.64 6.18 12.86
C VAL A 39 -5.21 6.32 12.36
N PRO A 40 -4.21 6.28 13.25
CA PRO A 40 -2.81 6.38 12.84
C PRO A 40 -2.33 5.13 12.10
N ASP A 41 -1.58 5.31 11.02
CA ASP A 41 -1.00 4.23 10.22
C ASP A 41 0.22 3.57 10.91
N SER A 42 0.83 4.27 11.87
CA SER A 42 2.04 3.79 12.55
C SER A 42 2.17 4.35 13.96
N GLY A 43 2.97 3.67 14.80
CA GLY A 43 3.31 4.10 16.14
C GLY A 43 4.73 3.71 16.57
N GLU A 44 5.39 4.57 17.33
CA GLU A 44 6.66 4.25 17.94
C GLU A 44 6.42 3.36 19.17
N VAL A 45 7.21 2.32 19.32
CA VAL A 45 7.17 1.42 20.50
C VAL A 45 7.21 2.22 21.80
N ASP A 46 6.44 1.79 22.80
CA ASP A 46 6.27 2.45 24.11
C ASP A 46 5.64 3.85 24.06
N SER A 47 5.26 4.38 22.86
CA SER A 47 4.50 5.62 22.77
C SER A 47 3.00 5.38 22.97
N GLN A 48 2.31 6.41 23.49
CA GLN A 48 0.85 6.37 23.58
C GLN A 48 0.22 6.77 22.26
N VAL A 49 -0.75 5.98 21.78
CA VAL A 49 -1.54 6.27 20.59
C VAL A 49 -3.03 6.23 20.91
N THR A 50 -3.79 6.95 20.09
CA THR A 50 -5.26 6.96 20.16
C THR A 50 -5.80 6.74 18.76
N ALA A 51 -6.78 5.85 18.61
CA ALA A 51 -7.55 5.69 17.39
C ALA A 51 -9.03 5.94 17.67
N THR A 52 -9.72 6.54 16.71
CA THR A 52 -11.15 6.85 16.81
C THR A 52 -11.87 6.44 15.53
N VAL A 53 -12.92 5.66 15.68
CA VAL A 53 -13.80 5.19 14.61
C VAL A 53 -15.23 5.56 14.94
N THR A 54 -15.99 5.95 13.93
CA THR A 54 -17.41 6.31 14.04
C THR A 54 -18.26 5.31 13.25
N LEU A 55 -19.27 4.75 13.90
CA LEU A 55 -20.24 3.81 13.33
C LEU A 55 -21.57 4.52 13.11
N THR A 56 -22.14 4.37 11.92
CA THR A 56 -23.44 4.89 11.51
C THR A 56 -24.26 3.80 10.84
N GLU A 57 -25.51 4.05 10.46
CA GLU A 57 -26.42 3.06 9.87
C GLU A 57 -26.57 1.83 10.76
N LEU A 58 -26.70 2.05 12.08
CA LEU A 58 -26.54 1.06 13.14
C LEU A 58 -27.57 -0.07 13.10
N TYR A 59 -28.75 0.14 12.47
CA TYR A 59 -29.93 -0.69 12.61
C TYR A 59 -30.42 -1.34 11.31
N ASP A 60 -29.61 -1.29 10.26
CA ASP A 60 -29.99 -1.88 8.96
C ASP A 60 -30.20 -3.39 9.02
N THR A 61 -29.47 -4.06 9.93
CA THR A 61 -29.57 -5.51 10.08
C THR A 61 -30.28 -5.94 11.38
N TYR A 62 -30.03 -5.21 12.47
CA TYR A 62 -30.54 -5.57 13.81
C TYR A 62 -30.99 -4.33 14.58
N GLU A 63 -32.13 -4.39 15.25
CA GLU A 63 -32.65 -3.33 16.13
C GLU A 63 -31.87 -3.23 17.45
N THR A 64 -31.35 -4.37 17.93
CA THR A 64 -30.50 -4.46 19.13
C THR A 64 -29.35 -5.42 18.89
N TRP A 65 -28.14 -5.00 19.25
CA TRP A 65 -26.92 -5.78 19.13
C TRP A 65 -25.86 -5.31 20.13
N GLN A 66 -24.75 -6.00 20.22
CA GLN A 66 -23.64 -5.66 21.10
C GLN A 66 -22.39 -5.39 20.30
N LEU A 67 -21.65 -4.35 20.68
CA LEU A 67 -20.35 -4.03 20.16
C LEU A 67 -19.29 -4.75 21.00
N ALA A 68 -18.33 -5.34 20.31
CA ALA A 68 -17.10 -5.87 20.89
C ALA A 68 -15.90 -5.24 20.18
N GLY A 69 -14.77 -5.17 20.84
CA GLY A 69 -13.54 -4.64 20.26
C GLY A 69 -12.30 -5.36 20.77
N GLN A 70 -11.28 -5.35 19.93
CA GLN A 70 -9.96 -5.94 20.20
C GLN A 70 -8.84 -5.02 19.69
N THR A 71 -7.72 -5.01 20.39
CA THR A 71 -6.51 -4.28 20.01
C THR A 71 -5.25 -5.04 20.46
N GLY A 72 -4.14 -4.79 19.76
CA GLY A 72 -2.80 -5.23 20.18
C GLY A 72 -2.06 -4.23 21.08
N LEU A 73 -2.65 -3.05 21.36
CA LEU A 73 -2.08 -2.06 22.29
C LEU A 73 -1.94 -2.62 23.71
N GLN A 74 -1.05 -2.04 24.48
CA GLN A 74 -0.89 -2.31 25.92
C GLN A 74 -1.47 -1.17 26.74
N ASP A 75 -1.79 -1.40 28.02
CA ASP A 75 -2.37 -0.40 28.94
C ASP A 75 -3.58 0.34 28.35
N VAL A 76 -4.52 -0.46 27.84
CA VAL A 76 -5.61 0.01 26.99
C VAL A 76 -6.80 0.51 27.79
N THR A 77 -7.33 1.65 27.36
CA THR A 77 -8.67 2.14 27.72
C THR A 77 -9.50 2.38 26.48
N TRP A 78 -10.66 1.77 26.43
CA TRP A 78 -11.70 2.01 25.43
C TRP A 78 -12.72 3.00 25.95
N THR A 79 -13.23 3.84 25.06
CA THR A 79 -14.37 4.71 25.32
C THR A 79 -15.38 4.54 24.20
N VAL A 80 -16.56 4.03 24.51
CA VAL A 80 -17.68 3.87 23.59
C VAL A 80 -18.71 4.93 23.94
N THR A 81 -18.94 5.88 23.01
CA THR A 81 -19.88 6.98 23.16
C THR A 81 -21.01 6.82 22.17
N LEU A 82 -22.23 6.71 22.69
CA LEU A 82 -23.46 6.63 21.91
C LEU A 82 -24.06 8.05 21.77
N LEU A 83 -24.36 8.44 20.55
CA LEU A 83 -24.84 9.77 20.20
C LEU A 83 -26.22 9.66 19.52
N ASN A 84 -27.10 10.63 19.78
CA ASN A 84 -28.36 10.73 19.06
C ASN A 84 -28.21 11.47 17.72
N GLN A 85 -29.30 11.57 16.95
CA GLN A 85 -29.34 12.24 15.65
C GLN A 85 -28.93 13.72 15.68
N ALA A 86 -29.02 14.39 16.85
CA ALA A 86 -28.58 15.76 17.03
C ALA A 86 -27.11 15.88 17.47
N GLY A 87 -26.38 14.74 17.57
CA GLY A 87 -24.99 14.70 18.03
C GLY A 87 -24.83 14.81 19.55
N ASN A 88 -25.90 14.75 20.31
CA ASN A 88 -25.83 14.77 21.78
C ASN A 88 -25.52 13.37 22.32
N GLN A 89 -24.68 13.30 23.34
CA GLN A 89 -24.35 12.07 24.03
C GLN A 89 -25.60 11.49 24.74
N VAL A 90 -25.93 10.24 24.42
CA VAL A 90 -26.97 9.45 25.08
C VAL A 90 -26.34 8.67 26.22
N ARG A 91 -25.24 7.98 25.95
CA ARG A 91 -24.53 7.12 26.92
C ARG A 91 -23.05 7.08 26.57
N GLN A 92 -22.21 6.86 27.59
CA GLN A 92 -20.79 6.60 27.41
C GLN A 92 -20.38 5.47 28.35
N GLU A 93 -19.59 4.56 27.83
CA GLU A 93 -19.05 3.43 28.57
C GLU A 93 -17.53 3.41 28.39
N SER A 94 -16.81 2.95 29.43
CA SER A 94 -15.36 2.78 29.36
C SER A 94 -15.00 1.37 29.78
N TYR A 95 -14.02 0.80 29.07
CA TYR A 95 -13.53 -0.55 29.29
C TYR A 95 -11.99 -0.53 29.33
N ASP A 96 -11.41 -1.33 30.20
CA ASP A 96 -9.97 -1.50 30.30
C ASP A 96 -9.55 -2.86 29.71
N GLY A 97 -8.33 -2.90 29.18
CA GLY A 97 -7.73 -4.11 28.60
C GLY A 97 -7.82 -4.18 27.08
N GLN A 98 -7.16 -5.19 26.53
CA GLN A 98 -7.03 -5.36 25.07
C GLN A 98 -8.32 -5.73 24.38
N ASN A 99 -9.32 -6.22 25.11
CA ASN A 99 -10.61 -6.65 24.57
C ASN A 99 -11.75 -6.10 25.44
N PHE A 100 -12.83 -5.71 24.79
CA PHE A 100 -14.10 -5.46 25.46
C PHE A 100 -15.24 -6.15 24.72
N SER A 101 -16.36 -6.35 25.39
CA SER A 101 -17.58 -6.89 24.80
C SER A 101 -18.81 -6.43 25.59
N GLY A 102 -19.98 -6.47 24.95
CA GLY A 102 -21.26 -6.22 25.62
C GLY A 102 -21.69 -4.76 25.67
N ALA A 103 -21.02 -3.84 24.94
CA ALA A 103 -21.58 -2.51 24.76
C ALA A 103 -22.83 -2.58 23.91
N THR A 104 -24.01 -2.43 24.54
CA THR A 104 -25.30 -2.60 23.88
C THR A 104 -25.62 -1.39 23.01
N VAL A 105 -26.03 -1.64 21.78
CA VAL A 105 -26.56 -0.65 20.82
C VAL A 105 -28.02 -1.02 20.57
N ASP A 106 -28.94 -0.14 20.98
CA ASP A 106 -30.38 -0.36 20.94
C ASP A 106 -31.09 0.82 20.28
N ILE A 107 -32.00 0.52 19.34
CA ILE A 107 -32.79 1.51 18.62
C ILE A 107 -33.72 2.29 19.56
N ASP A 108 -34.25 1.64 20.61
CA ASP A 108 -35.16 2.26 21.56
C ASP A 108 -34.47 3.34 22.43
N GLU A 109 -33.14 3.33 22.52
CA GLU A 109 -32.37 4.38 23.19
C GLU A 109 -32.20 5.65 22.34
N GLY A 110 -32.63 5.64 21.06
CA GLY A 110 -32.51 6.77 20.15
C GLY A 110 -31.06 7.06 19.70
N THR A 111 -30.19 6.05 19.78
CA THR A 111 -28.81 6.14 19.29
C THR A 111 -28.80 6.17 17.76
N ALA A 112 -28.06 7.09 17.17
CA ALA A 112 -27.89 7.22 15.72
C ALA A 112 -26.42 7.04 15.27
N GLU A 113 -25.49 7.26 16.19
CA GLU A 113 -24.04 7.16 15.95
C GLU A 113 -23.36 6.52 17.17
N VAL A 114 -22.37 5.67 16.94
CA VAL A 114 -21.48 5.15 17.99
C VAL A 114 -20.06 5.56 17.66
N ARG A 115 -19.43 6.30 18.57
CA ARG A 115 -18.02 6.67 18.47
C ARG A 115 -17.20 5.80 19.41
N VAL A 116 -16.26 5.06 18.83
CA VAL A 116 -15.34 4.21 19.56
C VAL A 116 -13.97 4.83 19.54
N ARG A 117 -13.41 5.06 20.72
CA ARG A 117 -12.03 5.50 20.90
C ARG A 117 -11.26 4.46 21.68
N VAL A 118 -10.11 4.07 21.18
CA VAL A 118 -9.13 3.26 21.90
C VAL A 118 -7.88 4.10 22.15
N THR A 119 -7.36 4.04 23.36
CA THR A 119 -6.10 4.66 23.75
C THR A 119 -5.24 3.63 24.46
N GLY A 120 -3.97 3.53 24.10
CA GLY A 120 -3.04 2.58 24.72
C GLY A 120 -1.61 2.82 24.26
N THR A 121 -0.72 1.98 24.73
CA THR A 121 0.72 2.02 24.44
C THR A 121 1.04 1.06 23.30
N VAL A 122 1.84 1.50 22.33
CA VAL A 122 2.28 0.70 21.18
C VAL A 122 3.14 -0.47 21.68
N PRO A 123 2.83 -1.72 21.29
CA PRO A 123 3.55 -2.90 21.76
C PRO A 123 4.97 -2.97 21.16
N THR A 124 5.84 -3.72 21.83
CA THR A 124 7.18 -4.06 21.32
C THR A 124 7.08 -4.87 20.04
N VAL A 125 8.08 -4.72 19.17
CA VAL A 125 8.21 -5.53 17.94
C VAL A 125 8.79 -6.89 18.30
N GLU A 126 8.05 -7.96 18.04
CA GLU A 126 8.52 -9.34 18.28
C GLU A 126 9.47 -9.83 17.19
N ALA A 127 9.20 -9.46 15.93
CA ALA A 127 10.01 -9.79 14.78
C ALA A 127 9.98 -8.65 13.77
N TYR A 128 11.15 -8.20 13.35
CA TYR A 128 11.28 -7.19 12.31
C TYR A 128 11.16 -7.83 10.93
N SER A 129 10.48 -7.14 10.02
CA SER A 129 10.33 -7.53 8.63
C SER A 129 10.40 -6.30 7.73
N TYR A 130 11.14 -6.41 6.65
CA TYR A 130 11.22 -5.33 5.67
C TYR A 130 10.00 -5.32 4.74
N ASP A 131 9.63 -6.49 4.19
CA ASP A 131 8.48 -6.64 3.29
C ASP A 131 7.80 -8.00 3.49
N PRO A 132 6.50 -8.04 3.93
CA PRO A 132 5.71 -6.89 4.38
C PRO A 132 6.22 -6.30 5.69
N GLN A 133 5.99 -4.99 5.90
CA GLN A 133 6.37 -4.33 7.15
C GLN A 133 5.61 -4.93 8.34
N GLN A 134 6.28 -5.08 9.47
CA GLN A 134 5.66 -5.56 10.70
C GLN A 134 4.54 -4.64 11.17
N SER A 135 3.43 -5.22 11.59
CA SER A 135 2.25 -4.50 12.04
C SER A 135 1.58 -5.19 13.23
N PHE A 136 0.74 -4.45 13.92
CA PHE A 136 -0.12 -4.95 14.98
C PHE A 136 -1.57 -4.49 14.74
N THR A 137 -2.55 -5.20 15.33
CA THR A 137 -3.93 -4.77 15.28
C THR A 137 -4.11 -3.52 16.15
N LEU A 138 -4.35 -2.38 15.50
CA LEU A 138 -4.60 -1.13 16.23
C LEU A 138 -6.02 -1.11 16.81
N LEU A 139 -7.01 -1.51 16.02
CA LEU A 139 -8.41 -1.56 16.40
C LEU A 139 -9.16 -2.55 15.51
N ALA A 140 -9.83 -3.53 16.10
CA ALA A 140 -10.81 -4.38 15.44
C ALA A 140 -12.14 -4.28 16.19
N LEU A 141 -13.24 -4.15 15.46
CA LEU A 141 -14.60 -4.04 15.99
C LEU A 141 -15.50 -5.10 15.39
N ASP A 142 -16.31 -5.70 16.22
CA ASP A 142 -17.25 -6.73 15.87
C ASP A 142 -18.67 -6.37 16.33
N GLN A 143 -19.65 -6.64 15.45
CA GLN A 143 -21.07 -6.67 15.80
C GLN A 143 -21.44 -8.08 16.28
N THR A 144 -21.89 -8.21 17.51
CA THR A 144 -22.27 -9.49 18.09
C THR A 144 -23.73 -9.49 18.51
N ARG A 145 -24.34 -10.68 18.58
CA ARG A 145 -25.69 -10.89 19.08
C ARG A 145 -25.68 -11.89 20.22
N GLU A 146 -26.60 -11.75 21.13
CA GLU A 146 -26.77 -12.70 22.22
C GLU A 146 -27.06 -14.12 21.67
N GLY A 147 -26.13 -15.06 21.93
CA GLY A 147 -26.18 -16.43 21.39
C GLY A 147 -25.94 -16.59 19.90
N GLY A 148 -25.43 -15.55 19.22
CA GLY A 148 -25.29 -15.48 17.76
C GLY A 148 -23.86 -15.42 17.21
N THR A 149 -23.80 -15.22 15.91
CA THR A 149 -22.57 -15.01 15.14
C THR A 149 -22.02 -13.61 15.37
N SER A 150 -20.69 -13.48 15.32
CA SER A 150 -19.98 -12.22 15.24
C SER A 150 -19.79 -11.83 13.78
N ASN A 151 -20.04 -10.57 13.45
CA ASN A 151 -19.71 -9.97 12.15
C ASN A 151 -18.64 -8.92 12.35
N GLU A 152 -17.51 -9.05 11.66
CA GLU A 152 -16.47 -8.04 11.67
C GLU A 152 -16.99 -6.75 11.02
N LEU A 153 -16.85 -5.62 11.72
CA LEU A 153 -17.19 -4.29 11.22
C LEU A 153 -15.96 -3.61 10.60
N THR A 154 -14.82 -3.69 11.29
CA THR A 154 -13.54 -3.15 10.81
C THR A 154 -12.39 -3.82 11.50
N ASN A 155 -11.24 -3.89 10.80
CA ASN A 155 -9.97 -4.36 11.34
C ASN A 155 -8.85 -3.47 10.82
N GLN A 156 -8.36 -2.58 11.67
CA GLN A 156 -7.33 -1.60 11.37
C GLN A 156 -6.01 -2.03 11.98
N SER A 157 -4.98 -2.06 11.15
CA SER A 157 -3.62 -2.37 11.57
C SER A 157 -2.74 -1.13 11.45
N ALA A 158 -1.79 -0.99 12.36
CA ALA A 158 -0.73 0.01 12.30
C ALA A 158 0.63 -0.65 12.31
N THR A 159 1.60 -0.05 11.64
CA THR A 159 2.99 -0.48 11.72
C THR A 159 3.61 0.02 13.03
N HIS A 160 4.52 -0.74 13.61
CA HIS A 160 5.25 -0.31 14.81
C HIS A 160 6.76 -0.37 14.58
N TYR A 161 7.46 0.54 15.21
CA TYR A 161 8.90 0.73 15.01
C TYR A 161 9.57 1.29 16.26
N THR A 162 10.88 1.08 16.39
CA THR A 162 11.75 1.88 17.27
C THR A 162 12.42 2.99 16.46
N SER A 163 13.00 4.00 17.11
CA SER A 163 13.72 5.06 16.37
C SER A 163 14.83 4.50 15.47
N GLU A 164 15.57 3.48 15.96
CA GLU A 164 16.64 2.83 15.23
C GLU A 164 16.13 2.03 14.04
N SER A 165 15.02 1.28 14.22
CA SER A 165 14.44 0.51 13.12
C SER A 165 13.85 1.41 12.02
N ARG A 166 13.33 2.58 12.38
CA ARG A 166 12.84 3.58 11.43
C ARG A 166 14.00 4.19 10.63
N GLU A 167 15.09 4.60 11.31
CA GLU A 167 16.29 5.12 10.63
C GLU A 167 16.85 4.11 9.63
N ALA A 168 16.97 2.84 10.04
CA ALA A 168 17.43 1.78 9.15
C ALA A 168 16.51 1.60 7.94
N ARG A 169 15.20 1.63 8.16
CA ARG A 169 14.23 1.53 7.07
C ARG A 169 14.32 2.70 6.09
N GLU A 170 14.43 3.93 6.59
CA GLU A 170 14.59 5.12 5.75
C GLU A 170 15.86 5.04 4.88
N ALA A 171 16.98 4.57 5.43
CA ALA A 171 18.20 4.32 4.67
C ALA A 171 18.01 3.23 3.60
N MET A 172 17.32 2.13 3.93
CA MET A 172 17.01 1.06 2.98
C MET A 172 16.06 1.52 1.85
N GLU A 173 15.07 2.35 2.15
CA GLU A 173 14.16 2.92 1.14
C GLU A 173 14.90 3.88 0.18
N SER A 174 15.86 4.67 0.70
CA SER A 174 16.76 5.47 -0.11
C SER A 174 17.61 4.61 -1.05
N ALA A 175 18.24 3.57 -0.50
CA ALA A 175 19.04 2.62 -1.28
C ALA A 175 18.20 1.92 -2.35
N ARG A 176 16.98 1.46 -2.03
CA ARG A 176 16.09 0.83 -3.00
C ARG A 176 15.76 1.77 -4.16
N THR A 177 15.47 3.03 -3.86
CA THR A 177 15.19 4.05 -4.87
C THR A 177 16.41 4.28 -5.80
N ALA A 178 17.63 4.31 -5.25
CA ALA A 178 18.85 4.46 -6.04
C ALA A 178 19.14 3.22 -6.91
N ILE A 179 18.90 2.02 -6.38
CA ILE A 179 19.06 0.75 -7.10
C ILE A 179 18.10 0.69 -8.30
N ASP A 180 16.82 1.02 -8.09
CA ASP A 180 15.82 1.05 -9.16
C ASP A 180 16.19 2.08 -10.25
N ALA A 181 16.65 3.26 -9.86
CA ALA A 181 17.11 4.31 -10.80
C ALA A 181 18.34 3.88 -11.60
N ALA A 182 19.26 3.12 -11.00
CA ALA A 182 20.47 2.62 -11.65
C ALA A 182 20.24 1.38 -12.53
N GLY A 183 19.02 0.83 -12.58
CA GLY A 183 18.67 -0.36 -13.35
C GLY A 183 19.06 -1.67 -12.68
N ASN A 184 18.97 -1.71 -11.37
CA ASN A 184 19.17 -2.90 -10.52
C ASN A 184 20.56 -3.55 -10.70
N PRO A 185 21.66 -2.87 -10.41
CA PRO A 185 22.99 -3.47 -10.51
C PRO A 185 23.18 -4.56 -9.45
N ASP A 186 23.66 -5.75 -9.87
CA ASP A 186 23.78 -6.96 -9.05
C ASP A 186 24.53 -6.70 -7.72
N THR A 187 25.61 -5.93 -7.74
CA THR A 187 26.39 -5.62 -6.51
C THR A 187 25.59 -4.81 -5.49
N ALA A 188 24.79 -3.87 -5.95
CA ALA A 188 23.94 -3.06 -5.08
C ALA A 188 22.76 -3.90 -4.52
N GLU A 189 22.18 -4.79 -5.34
CA GLU A 189 21.16 -5.75 -4.88
C GLU A 189 21.73 -6.68 -3.79
N GLU A 190 22.93 -7.25 -3.96
CA GLU A 190 23.57 -8.12 -2.96
C GLU A 190 23.80 -7.36 -1.62
N SER A 191 24.22 -6.09 -1.69
CA SER A 191 24.41 -5.27 -0.50
C SER A 191 23.06 -4.93 0.16
N PHE A 192 22.03 -4.68 -0.63
CA PHE A 192 20.68 -4.42 -0.15
C PHE A 192 20.05 -5.66 0.51
N ASP A 193 20.16 -6.85 -0.08
CA ASP A 193 19.71 -8.10 0.52
C ASP A 193 20.41 -8.36 1.88
N SER A 194 21.69 -8.00 1.96
CA SER A 194 22.42 -8.05 3.23
C SER A 194 21.89 -7.06 4.26
N ALA A 195 21.45 -5.86 3.82
CA ALA A 195 20.80 -4.89 4.68
C ALA A 195 19.44 -5.39 5.20
N VAL A 196 18.64 -6.03 4.34
CA VAL A 196 17.36 -6.67 4.74
C VAL A 196 17.61 -7.73 5.81
N ASN A 197 18.57 -8.63 5.60
CA ASN A 197 18.90 -9.65 6.59
C ASN A 197 19.36 -9.06 7.94
N ALA A 198 20.13 -7.97 7.91
CA ALA A 198 20.56 -7.28 9.13
C ALA A 198 19.39 -6.61 9.84
N TYR A 199 18.48 -5.98 9.12
CA TYR A 199 17.26 -5.36 9.63
C TYR A 199 16.35 -6.40 10.32
N GLU A 200 16.09 -7.52 9.66
CA GLU A 200 15.26 -8.61 10.19
C GLU A 200 15.88 -9.29 11.41
N ALA A 201 17.20 -9.28 11.50
CA ALA A 201 17.91 -9.72 12.69
C ALA A 201 17.95 -8.68 13.85
N GLY A 202 17.35 -7.48 13.65
CA GLY A 202 17.38 -6.39 14.63
C GLY A 202 18.73 -5.66 14.74
N ASN A 203 19.64 -5.86 13.77
CA ASN A 203 20.95 -5.19 13.74
C ASN A 203 20.86 -3.93 12.84
N PHE A 204 20.24 -2.88 13.37
CA PHE A 204 19.87 -1.69 12.61
C PHE A 204 21.09 -0.87 12.14
N ASP A 205 22.11 -0.70 12.99
CA ASP A 205 23.34 0.01 12.61
C ASP A 205 24.02 -0.64 11.40
N ASN A 206 24.04 -1.98 11.37
CA ASN A 206 24.58 -2.73 10.24
C ASN A 206 23.66 -2.63 9.02
N ALA A 207 22.34 -2.63 9.20
CA ALA A 207 21.38 -2.45 8.11
C ALA A 207 21.56 -1.09 7.45
N VAL A 208 21.72 0.00 8.22
CA VAL A 208 22.03 1.35 7.71
C VAL A 208 23.32 1.33 6.88
N THR A 209 24.41 0.78 7.46
CA THR A 209 25.70 0.72 6.78
C THR A 209 25.65 -0.03 5.44
N LEU A 210 24.94 -1.14 5.40
CA LEU A 210 24.78 -1.96 4.20
C LEU A 210 23.86 -1.28 3.17
N ALA A 211 22.81 -0.59 3.61
CA ALA A 211 21.94 0.21 2.76
C ALA A 211 22.70 1.38 2.10
N GLU A 212 23.47 2.15 2.87
CA GLU A 212 24.33 3.24 2.35
C GLU A 212 25.37 2.72 1.34
N ARG A 213 25.89 1.52 1.59
CA ARG A 213 26.78 0.86 0.63
C ARG A 213 26.06 0.51 -0.66
N ALA A 214 24.85 -0.10 -0.56
CA ALA A 214 24.04 -0.43 -1.72
C ALA A 214 23.69 0.82 -2.56
N GLU A 215 23.33 1.92 -1.90
CA GLU A 215 23.09 3.21 -2.54
C GLU A 215 24.33 3.73 -3.27
N THR A 216 25.51 3.64 -2.63
CA THR A 216 26.77 4.06 -3.23
C THR A 216 27.10 3.22 -4.46
N GLU A 217 26.95 1.91 -4.42
CA GLU A 217 27.18 0.97 -5.52
C GLU A 217 26.21 1.24 -6.69
N ALA A 218 24.94 1.53 -6.40
CA ALA A 218 23.93 1.91 -7.38
C ALA A 218 24.33 3.21 -8.10
N ASN A 219 24.66 4.27 -7.36
CA ASN A 219 25.07 5.56 -7.90
C ASN A 219 26.36 5.49 -8.75
N GLN A 220 27.29 4.60 -8.38
CA GLN A 220 28.51 4.35 -9.19
C GLN A 220 28.16 3.65 -10.50
N SER A 221 27.23 2.70 -10.48
CA SER A 221 26.76 2.02 -11.68
C SER A 221 26.06 2.98 -12.64
N GLU A 222 25.17 3.83 -12.16
CA GLU A 222 24.49 4.85 -12.95
C GLU A 222 25.50 5.80 -13.60
N SER A 223 26.49 6.31 -12.82
CA SER A 223 27.53 7.20 -13.31
C SER A 223 28.41 6.56 -14.42
N SER A 224 28.68 5.26 -14.31
CA SER A 224 29.47 4.53 -15.30
C SER A 224 28.67 4.26 -16.59
N GLN A 225 27.36 4.00 -16.49
CA GLN A 225 26.48 3.86 -17.64
C GLN A 225 26.34 5.17 -18.42
N GLN A 226 26.16 6.30 -17.73
CA GLN A 226 26.11 7.63 -18.35
C GLN A 226 27.42 7.97 -19.09
N ARG A 227 28.57 7.69 -18.51
CA ARG A 227 29.87 7.87 -19.17
C ARG A 227 30.03 7.01 -20.42
N THR A 228 29.61 5.75 -20.35
CA THR A 228 29.62 4.80 -21.48
C THR A 228 28.72 5.28 -22.62
N GLN A 229 27.52 5.79 -22.32
CA GLN A 229 26.64 6.38 -23.34
C GLN A 229 27.25 7.61 -24.01
N LEU A 230 27.84 8.51 -23.24
CA LEU A 230 28.54 9.70 -23.80
C LEU A 230 29.70 9.31 -24.70
N ILE A 231 30.50 8.31 -24.33
CA ILE A 231 31.60 7.79 -25.16
C ILE A 231 31.02 7.15 -26.44
N MET A 232 29.99 6.36 -26.37
CA MET A 232 29.33 5.75 -27.55
C MET A 232 28.80 6.82 -28.52
N TYR A 233 28.14 7.86 -28.02
CA TYR A 233 27.67 8.96 -28.87
C TYR A 233 28.85 9.78 -29.45
N GLY A 234 29.89 9.98 -28.68
CA GLY A 234 31.12 10.64 -29.14
C GLY A 234 31.80 9.87 -30.28
N VAL A 235 31.96 8.55 -30.13
CA VAL A 235 32.56 7.68 -31.17
C VAL A 235 31.64 7.60 -32.38
N ALA A 236 30.31 7.43 -32.21
CA ALA A 236 29.38 7.43 -33.34
C ALA A 236 29.40 8.76 -34.11
N GLY A 237 29.49 9.90 -33.41
CA GLY A 237 29.62 11.21 -34.01
C GLY A 237 30.93 11.36 -34.83
N LEU A 238 32.06 10.86 -34.33
CA LEU A 238 33.35 10.90 -35.06
C LEU A 238 33.32 10.00 -36.32
N VAL A 239 32.71 8.84 -36.26
CA VAL A 239 32.53 7.94 -37.41
C VAL A 239 31.69 8.64 -38.50
N VAL A 240 30.59 9.27 -38.15
CA VAL A 240 29.73 10.01 -39.10
C VAL A 240 30.52 11.19 -39.73
N LEU A 241 31.27 11.94 -38.95
CA LEU A 241 32.11 13.02 -39.46
C LEU A 241 33.22 12.50 -40.38
N GLY A 242 33.86 11.37 -40.06
CA GLY A 242 34.85 10.70 -40.88
C GLY A 242 34.30 10.26 -42.24
N VAL A 243 33.09 9.68 -42.27
CA VAL A 243 32.41 9.25 -43.51
C VAL A 243 32.04 10.47 -44.36
N LEU A 244 31.54 11.54 -43.75
CA LEU A 244 31.22 12.79 -44.49
C LEU A 244 32.45 13.46 -45.05
N ALA A 245 33.52 13.57 -44.27
CA ALA A 245 34.79 14.15 -44.76
C ALA A 245 35.43 13.30 -45.85
N GLY A 246 35.46 11.96 -45.68
CA GLY A 246 35.94 11.02 -46.70
C GLY A 246 35.12 11.08 -47.97
N GLY A 247 33.78 11.16 -47.88
CA GLY A 247 32.88 11.31 -49.01
C GLY A 247 33.09 12.60 -49.77
N VAL A 248 33.32 13.72 -49.09
CA VAL A 248 33.64 15.01 -49.69
C VAL A 248 34.99 14.98 -50.43
N VAL A 249 36.02 14.40 -49.84
CA VAL A 249 37.33 14.25 -50.46
C VAL A 249 37.25 13.37 -51.72
N LEU A 250 36.55 12.24 -51.66
CA LEU A 250 36.35 11.38 -52.84
C LEU A 250 35.52 12.06 -53.93
N PHE A 251 34.52 12.84 -53.55
CA PHE A 251 33.70 13.60 -54.50
C PHE A 251 34.51 14.69 -55.20
N LEU A 252 35.36 15.43 -54.47
CA LEU A 252 36.24 16.47 -55.03
C LEU A 252 37.33 15.86 -55.94
N ARG A 253 37.91 14.73 -55.54
CA ARG A 253 38.91 14.01 -56.33
C ARG A 253 38.35 13.46 -57.66
N ASN A 254 37.11 12.98 -57.63
CA ASN A 254 36.45 12.42 -58.81
C ASN A 254 35.95 13.52 -59.77
N ARG A 255 35.91 14.79 -59.35
CA ARG A 255 35.52 15.95 -60.21
C ARG A 255 36.68 16.56 -60.96
N GLY A 256 37.94 16.11 -60.68
CA GLY A 256 39.15 16.64 -61.26
C GLY A 256 39.55 16.11 -62.63
N ASP A 257 38.93 15.06 -63.20
CA ASP A 257 39.35 14.44 -64.46
C ASP A 257 38.42 14.74 -65.67
N GLY A 258 37.95 15.96 -65.79
CA GLY A 258 37.02 16.36 -66.85
C GLY A 258 37.39 17.59 -67.65
N TYR A 259 38.71 17.90 -67.85
CA TYR A 259 39.11 18.92 -68.81
C TYR A 259 40.48 18.60 -69.40
N ASP A 260 40.52 17.85 -70.46
CA ASP A 260 41.46 18.08 -71.55
C ASP A 260 41.07 17.21 -72.76
N LYS A 261 40.49 17.82 -73.78
CA LYS A 261 40.68 17.51 -75.23
C LYS A 261 39.77 18.40 -76.08
N LEU A 262 40.31 19.54 -76.45
CA LEU A 262 40.06 20.13 -77.78
C LEU A 262 41.25 21.02 -78.10
N GLY A 263 42.09 20.56 -79.00
CA GLY A 263 43.09 21.26 -79.73
C GLY A 263 43.42 20.51 -81.00
#